data_af3f5bad7c4e5587389953b4ae5a362f
#
_entry.id   af3f5bad7c4e5587389953b4ae5a362f
#
_cell.length_a   1.000
_cell.length_b   1.000
_cell.length_c   1.000
_cell.angle_alpha   90.00
_cell.angle_beta   90.00
_cell.angle_gamma   90.00
#
_symmetry.space_group_name_H-M   'P 1'
#
loop_
_entity.id
_entity.type
_entity.pdbx_description
1 polymer ?
#
loop_
_entity_poly.entity_id
_entity_poly.type
_entity_poly.pdbx_seq_one_letter_code
_entity_poly.pdbx_strand_id
1 'polypeptide(L)' 'MVTDKDGFYTMKGYERSASDEMTSSMEDYLEMVCRMEEEGEPIRVSSLAASLHVRPSSASKMLDNLRKAGYIDFKKY' A
#
# COMPACT_ATOMS: atom_id res chain seq x y z
N MET A 1 3.32 -13.15 -9.18
CA MET A 1 3.32 -11.70 -9.30
C MET A 1 1.94 -11.14 -9.17
N VAL A 2 1.81 -10.12 -8.38
CA VAL A 2 0.52 -9.47 -8.18
C VAL A 2 0.18 -8.69 -9.43
N THR A 3 -1.02 -8.81 -9.91
CA THR A 3 -1.45 -8.04 -11.04
C THR A 3 -2.48 -7.03 -10.58
N ASP A 4 -2.34 -5.83 -11.07
CA ASP A 4 -3.27 -4.78 -10.70
C ASP A 4 -4.67 -5.05 -11.18
N LYS A 5 -4.80 -5.92 -12.18
CA LYS A 5 -6.10 -6.16 -12.76
C LYS A 5 -7.08 -6.81 -11.82
N ASP A 6 -6.57 -7.52 -10.84
CA ASP A 6 -7.44 -8.33 -10.01
C ASP A 6 -7.98 -7.60 -8.80
N GLY A 7 -7.53 -6.40 -8.55
CA GLY A 7 -8.02 -5.71 -7.40
C GLY A 7 -7.23 -4.46 -7.05
N PHE A 8 -7.47 -3.99 -5.87
CA PHE A 8 -6.85 -2.78 -5.39
C PHE A 8 -6.67 -2.87 -3.88
N TYR A 9 -5.87 -1.98 -3.32
CA TYR A 9 -5.60 -1.97 -1.90
C TYR A 9 -6.38 -0.87 -1.23
N THR A 10 -6.75 -1.08 0.04
CA THR A 10 -7.43 -0.08 0.84
C THR A 10 -6.79 -0.03 2.21
N MET A 11 -6.95 1.08 2.88
CA MET A 11 -6.50 1.18 4.26
C MET A 11 -7.41 0.35 5.12
N LYS A 12 -6.81 -0.53 5.91
CA LYS A 12 -7.58 -1.32 6.80
C LYS A 12 -7.79 -0.62 8.12
N GLY A 13 -6.78 0.06 8.55
CA GLY A 13 -6.87 0.79 9.78
C GLY A 13 -5.48 1.26 10.09
N TYR A 14 -5.39 2.49 10.53
CA TYR A 14 -4.09 3.04 10.77
C TYR A 14 -3.84 3.05 12.25
N GLU A 15 -3.64 1.88 12.78
CA GLU A 15 -3.35 1.78 14.17
C GLU A 15 -1.90 1.55 14.36
N ARG A 16 -1.30 2.43 15.09
CA ARG A 16 0.11 2.32 15.29
C ARG A 16 0.47 1.59 16.54
N SER A 17 -0.52 1.01 17.10
CA SER A 17 -0.36 0.54 18.44
C SER A 17 0.76 -0.40 18.62
N ALA A 18 0.85 -1.34 17.77
CA ALA A 18 1.71 -2.40 18.18
C ALA A 18 2.98 -2.42 17.46
N SER A 19 3.11 -1.62 16.49
CA SER A 19 4.20 -1.93 15.70
C SER A 19 5.31 -1.01 15.89
N ASP A 20 6.25 -1.48 16.52
CA ASP A 20 7.46 -0.79 16.61
C ASP A 20 8.32 -1.04 15.43
N GLU A 21 7.81 -1.78 14.47
CA GLU A 21 8.67 -2.17 13.39
C GLU A 21 8.44 -1.44 12.13
N MET A 22 7.67 -0.39 12.19
CA MET A 22 7.43 0.39 11.00
C MET A 22 8.68 1.16 10.62
N THR A 23 9.17 0.91 9.41
CA THR A 23 10.33 1.63 8.92
C THR A 23 9.90 2.92 8.26
N SER A 24 10.87 3.77 7.97
CA SER A 24 10.59 5.00 7.26
C SER A 24 9.97 4.72 5.90
N SER A 25 10.45 3.69 5.24
CA SER A 25 9.89 3.33 3.94
C SER A 25 8.44 2.94 4.06
N MET A 26 8.11 2.17 5.07
CA MET A 26 6.72 1.77 5.26
C MET A 26 5.84 2.96 5.53
N GLU A 27 6.35 3.91 6.30
CA GLU A 27 5.59 5.12 6.58
C GLU A 27 5.33 5.92 5.32
N ASP A 28 6.33 6.03 4.46
CA ASP A 28 6.18 6.76 3.22
C ASP A 28 5.12 6.11 2.34
N TYR A 29 5.16 4.79 2.25
CA TYR A 29 4.17 4.08 1.45
C TYR A 29 2.77 4.24 2.02
N LEU A 30 2.64 4.14 3.34
CA LEU A 30 1.34 4.30 3.97
C LEU A 30 0.79 5.70 3.79
N GLU A 31 1.66 6.68 3.85
CA GLU A 31 1.24 8.05 3.64
C GLU A 31 0.68 8.23 2.25
N MET A 32 1.36 7.66 1.26
CA MET A 32 0.88 7.76 -0.10
C MET A 32 -0.41 6.99 -0.30
N VAL A 33 -0.51 5.82 0.30
CA VAL A 33 -1.74 5.03 0.21
C VAL A 33 -2.91 5.81 0.79
N CYS A 34 -2.68 6.42 1.94
CA CYS A 34 -3.72 7.20 2.59
C CYS A 34 -4.15 8.38 1.72
N ARG A 35 -3.18 9.05 1.13
CA ARG A 35 -3.48 10.19 0.27
C ARG A 35 -4.30 9.78 -0.95
N MET A 36 -3.90 8.68 -1.58
CA MET A 36 -4.63 8.21 -2.76
C MET A 36 -6.05 7.81 -2.40
N GLU A 37 -6.22 7.21 -1.24
CA GLU A 37 -7.55 6.81 -0.82
C GLU A 37 -8.43 8.04 -0.56
N GLU A 38 -7.85 9.07 0.04
CA GLU A 38 -8.59 10.28 0.28
C GLU A 38 -9.01 10.96 -1.01
N GLU A 39 -8.22 10.79 -2.03
CA GLU A 39 -8.53 11.38 -3.33
C GLU A 39 -9.47 10.50 -4.14
N GLY A 40 -9.83 9.37 -3.62
CA GLY A 40 -10.76 8.50 -4.32
C GLY A 40 -10.14 7.67 -5.40
N GLU A 41 -8.84 7.57 -5.42
CA GLU A 41 -8.15 6.80 -6.45
C GLU A 41 -7.90 5.38 -5.98
N PRO A 42 -8.08 4.40 -6.86
CA PRO A 42 -7.77 3.04 -6.47
C PRO A 42 -6.26 2.90 -6.26
N ILE A 43 -5.91 2.17 -5.23
CA ILE A 43 -4.52 1.99 -4.88
C ILE A 43 -4.05 0.70 -5.51
N ARG A 44 -3.25 0.83 -6.54
CA ARG A 44 -2.72 -0.31 -7.27
C ARG A 44 -1.21 -0.24 -7.27
N VAL A 45 -0.61 -1.39 -7.53
CA VAL A 45 0.84 -1.47 -7.58
C VAL A 45 1.40 -0.46 -8.57
N SER A 46 0.83 -0.43 -9.77
CA SER A 46 1.37 0.44 -10.80
C SER A 46 1.20 1.91 -10.46
N SER A 47 0.04 2.29 -9.95
CA SER A 47 -0.17 3.70 -9.64
C SER A 47 0.67 4.13 -8.45
N LEU A 48 0.81 3.26 -7.46
CA LEU A 48 1.63 3.59 -6.32
C LEU A 48 3.09 3.69 -6.70
N ALA A 49 3.55 2.76 -7.53
CA ALA A 49 4.94 2.78 -7.97
C ALA A 49 5.25 4.05 -8.73
N ALA A 50 4.33 4.46 -9.59
CA ALA A 50 4.53 5.69 -10.34
C ALA A 50 4.57 6.91 -9.44
N SER A 51 3.68 6.95 -8.45
CA SER A 51 3.63 8.08 -7.55
C SER A 51 4.89 8.20 -6.70
N LEU A 52 5.46 7.07 -6.34
CA LEU A 52 6.64 7.06 -5.48
C LEU A 52 7.93 6.96 -6.26
N HIS A 53 7.85 6.86 -7.57
CA HIS A 53 9.04 6.76 -8.43
C HIS A 53 9.88 5.54 -8.07
N VAL A 54 9.21 4.43 -7.85
CA VAL A 54 9.89 3.18 -7.56
C VAL A 54 9.45 2.14 -8.58
N ARG A 55 10.12 1.03 -8.58
CA ARG A 55 9.77 -0.06 -9.48
C ARG A 55 8.50 -0.75 -9.01
N PRO A 56 7.67 -1.22 -9.93
CA PRO A 56 6.47 -1.96 -9.52
C PRO A 56 6.78 -3.16 -8.64
N SER A 57 7.88 -3.84 -8.88
CA SER A 57 8.22 -4.99 -8.05
C SER A 57 8.50 -4.57 -6.61
N SER A 58 9.14 -3.42 -6.42
CA SER A 58 9.38 -2.90 -5.09
C SER A 58 8.08 -2.50 -4.40
N ALA A 59 7.21 -1.84 -5.15
CA ALA A 59 5.93 -1.43 -4.60
C ALA A 59 5.09 -2.64 -4.22
N SER A 60 5.09 -3.65 -5.07
CA SER A 60 4.34 -4.86 -4.79
C SER A 60 4.82 -5.52 -3.51
N LYS A 61 6.12 -5.60 -3.34
CA LYS A 61 6.67 -6.23 -2.16
C LYS A 61 6.32 -5.44 -0.90
N MET A 62 6.41 -4.13 -0.98
CA MET A 62 6.09 -3.31 0.17
C MET A 62 4.60 -3.38 0.52
N LEU A 63 3.75 -3.37 -0.50
CA LEU A 63 2.32 -3.51 -0.24
C LEU A 63 2.01 -4.84 0.41
N ASP A 64 2.69 -5.89 0.00
CA ASP A 64 2.50 -7.19 0.62
C ASP A 64 2.92 -7.15 2.09
N ASN A 65 4.03 -6.50 2.37
CA ASN A 65 4.49 -6.36 3.75
C ASN A 65 3.49 -5.57 4.59
N LEU A 66 2.96 -4.50 4.04
CA LEU A 66 1.98 -3.70 4.75
C LEU A 66 0.70 -4.46 5.00
N ARG A 67 0.30 -5.29 4.03
CA ARG A 67 -0.88 -6.11 4.19
C ARG A 67 -0.69 -7.14 5.29
N LYS A 68 0.47 -7.77 5.32
CA LYS A 68 0.76 -8.76 6.34
C LYS A 68 0.83 -8.14 7.72
N ALA A 69 1.25 -6.89 7.78
CA ALA A 69 1.31 -6.19 9.05
C ALA A 69 -0.05 -5.68 9.51
N GLY A 70 -1.05 -5.74 8.64
CA GLY A 70 -2.39 -5.35 9.04
C GLY A 70 -2.77 -3.93 8.76
N TYR A 71 -1.94 -3.20 8.02
CA TYR A 71 -2.26 -1.80 7.75
C TYR A 71 -3.16 -1.60 6.56
N ILE A 72 -3.09 -2.50 5.60
CA ILE A 72 -3.90 -2.39 4.38
C ILE A 72 -4.49 -3.74 4.05
N ASP A 73 -5.46 -3.72 3.17
CA ASP A 73 -6.16 -4.92 2.75
C ASP A 73 -6.25 -4.92 1.24
N PHE A 74 -6.39 -6.09 0.66
CA PHE A 74 -6.51 -6.23 -0.78
C PHE A 74 -7.93 -6.64 -1.10
N LYS A 75 -8.57 -5.88 -2.00
CA LYS A 75 -9.92 -6.17 -2.42
C LYS A 75 -9.93 -6.59 -3.87
N LYS A 76 -10.64 -7.65 -4.18
CA LYS A 76 -10.79 -8.08 -5.54
C LYS A 76 -11.98 -7.40 -6.17
N TYR A 77 -11.90 -7.20 -7.46
CA TYR A 77 -13.02 -6.66 -8.20
C TYR A 77 -14.19 -7.61 -8.24
#